data_5103ce6d6dc8abd2945231df182e3942
#
_entry.id   5103ce6d6dc8abd2945231df182e3942
#
_cell.length_a   1.000
_cell.length_b   1.000
_cell.length_c   1.000
_cell.angle_alpha   90.00
_cell.angle_beta   90.00
_cell.angle_gamma   90.00
#
_symmetry.space_group_name_H-M   'P 1'
#
loop_
_entity.id
_entity.type
_entity.pdbx_description
1 polymer ?
#
loop_
_entity_poly.entity_id
_entity_poly.type
_entity_poly.pdbx_seq_one_letter_code
_entity_poly.pdbx_strand_id
1 'polypeptide(L)'
;TYDIDLKVLVPNFEYDTVRANVNKAFPEPGRSDLPTNPLIVSVKIGEVIVDFLMTATGYEEQIITCAIRYALDDLSIWVCSAEDLIIQKAIAGRSKDWQDIEGIVVEQYTQLDQPYLEDWLTQFAEALEQPDILNQYRQIWKRVTIANRSLPE
;
A
#
# COMPACT_ATOMS: atom_id res chain seq x y z
N THR A 1 -14.17 -6.05 6.79
CA THR A 1 -13.64 -5.13 7.81
C THR A 1 -13.21 -3.88 7.07
N TYR A 2 -13.72 -2.76 7.48
CA TYR A 2 -13.37 -1.47 6.86
C TYR A 2 -12.31 -0.83 7.74
N ASP A 3 -11.05 -1.12 7.40
CA ASP A 3 -9.92 -0.51 8.07
C ASP A 3 -9.36 0.57 7.16
N ILE A 4 -8.86 1.64 7.76
CA ILE A 4 -8.15 2.70 7.03
C ILE A 4 -6.69 2.63 7.43
N ASP A 5 -5.81 2.44 6.46
CA ASP A 5 -4.37 2.48 6.64
C ASP A 5 -3.84 3.88 6.25
N LEU A 6 -3.26 4.59 7.20
CA LEU A 6 -2.66 5.90 6.99
C LEU A 6 -1.14 5.82 7.15
N LYS A 7 -0.40 6.08 6.09
CA LYS A 7 1.06 6.20 6.16
C LYS A 7 1.47 7.57 6.70
N VAL A 8 2.35 7.56 7.69
CA VAL A 8 2.87 8.77 8.33
C VAL A 8 4.39 8.76 8.22
N LEU A 9 4.95 9.69 7.45
CA LEU A 9 6.40 9.87 7.40
C LEU A 9 6.89 10.44 8.73
N VAL A 10 7.81 9.73 9.38
CA VAL A 10 8.40 10.13 10.66
C VAL A 10 9.86 10.53 10.43
N PRO A 11 10.13 11.82 10.19
CA PRO A 11 11.49 12.30 10.05
C PRO A 11 12.25 12.07 11.36
N ASN A 12 13.55 11.83 11.26
CA ASN A 12 14.45 11.66 12.40
C ASN A 12 14.12 10.47 13.33
N PHE A 13 13.31 9.52 12.88
CA PHE A 13 12.95 8.32 13.65
C PHE A 13 12.27 8.58 15.00
N GLU A 14 11.58 9.71 15.16
CA GLU A 14 10.88 10.09 16.39
C GLU A 14 9.54 9.35 16.57
N TYR A 15 9.56 8.04 16.42
CA TYR A 15 8.35 7.18 16.46
C TYR A 15 7.58 7.29 17.78
N ASP A 16 8.27 7.39 18.92
CA ASP A 16 7.61 7.48 20.23
C ASP A 16 6.83 8.78 20.39
N THR A 17 7.37 9.87 19.86
CA THR A 17 6.68 11.18 19.85
C THR A 17 5.41 11.14 19.01
N VAL A 18 5.49 10.57 17.80
CA VAL A 18 4.33 10.42 16.91
C VAL A 18 3.28 9.51 17.54
N ARG A 19 3.69 8.37 18.09
CA ARG A 19 2.81 7.44 18.83
C ARG A 19 2.07 8.14 19.97
N ALA A 20 2.80 8.89 20.80
CA ALA A 20 2.21 9.60 21.92
C ALA A 20 1.18 10.65 21.46
N ASN A 21 1.48 11.36 20.36
CA ASN A 21 0.57 12.36 19.79
C ASN A 21 -0.70 11.72 19.22
N VAL A 22 -0.57 10.60 18.49
CA VAL A 22 -1.72 9.85 17.94
C VAL A 22 -2.60 9.33 19.07
N ASN A 23 -2.03 8.66 20.08
CA ASN A 23 -2.79 8.14 21.22
C ASN A 23 -3.45 9.24 22.06
N LYS A 24 -2.85 10.42 22.13
CA LYS A 24 -3.45 11.59 22.80
C LYS A 24 -4.63 12.14 22.01
N ALA A 25 -4.53 12.18 20.67
CA ALA A 25 -5.60 12.68 19.82
C ALA A 25 -6.76 11.69 19.70
N PHE A 26 -6.45 10.39 19.70
CA PHE A 26 -7.39 9.29 19.52
C PHE A 26 -7.19 8.26 20.65
N PRO A 27 -7.82 8.45 21.81
CA PRO A 27 -7.55 7.64 23.00
C PRO A 27 -8.15 6.23 22.97
N GLU A 28 -9.09 5.96 22.07
CA GLU A 28 -9.68 4.63 21.93
C GLU A 28 -8.76 3.69 21.16
N PRO A 29 -8.30 2.57 21.78
CA PRO A 29 -7.44 1.62 21.07
C PRO A 29 -8.22 0.90 19.96
N GLY A 30 -7.55 0.70 18.84
CA GLY A 30 -8.10 -0.05 17.71
C GLY A 30 -8.04 -1.55 17.95
N ARG A 31 -7.05 -2.21 17.35
CA ARG A 31 -6.86 -3.66 17.45
C ARG A 31 -5.99 -4.02 18.65
N SER A 32 -6.50 -4.91 19.51
CA SER A 32 -5.75 -5.45 20.65
C SER A 32 -5.10 -6.82 20.38
N ASP A 33 -5.47 -7.45 19.28
CA ASP A 33 -5.09 -8.81 18.90
C ASP A 33 -3.88 -8.90 17.95
N LEU A 34 -3.40 -7.75 17.48
CA LEU A 34 -2.20 -7.70 16.66
C LEU A 34 -0.92 -7.86 17.50
N PRO A 35 0.09 -8.58 16.98
CA PRO A 35 1.42 -8.55 17.58
C PRO A 35 1.88 -7.10 17.68
N THR A 36 2.48 -6.74 18.80
CA THR A 36 2.94 -5.36 19.04
C THR A 36 3.99 -4.98 17.99
N ASN A 37 3.57 -4.25 16.97
CA ASN A 37 4.48 -3.67 16.00
C ASN A 37 4.78 -2.23 16.42
N PRO A 38 6.03 -1.87 16.73
CA PRO A 38 6.38 -0.52 17.17
C PRO A 38 6.12 0.56 16.10
N LEU A 39 5.97 0.17 14.84
CA LEU A 39 5.71 1.09 13.72
C LEU A 39 4.21 1.26 13.39
N ILE A 40 3.32 0.61 14.14
CA ILE A 40 1.87 0.73 13.92
C ILE A 40 1.21 1.27 15.19
N VAL A 41 0.33 2.24 15.01
CA VAL A 41 -0.58 2.71 16.06
C VAL A 41 -2.00 2.50 15.57
N SER A 42 -2.69 1.55 16.18
CA SER A 42 -4.09 1.25 15.85
C SER A 42 -5.02 1.97 16.80
N VAL A 43 -5.93 2.76 16.26
CA VAL A 43 -6.94 3.49 17.04
C VAL A 43 -8.34 3.23 16.48
N LYS A 44 -9.36 3.49 17.29
CA LYS A 44 -10.75 3.46 16.86
C LYS A 44 -11.27 4.89 16.77
N ILE A 45 -11.84 5.25 15.62
CA ILE A 45 -12.46 6.56 15.38
C ILE A 45 -13.91 6.31 14.98
N GLY A 46 -14.85 6.57 15.88
CA GLY A 46 -16.24 6.13 15.72
C GLY A 46 -16.31 4.60 15.62
N GLU A 47 -16.84 4.07 14.51
CA GLU A 47 -16.92 2.62 14.28
C GLU A 47 -15.79 2.10 13.37
N VAL A 48 -14.84 2.95 12.99
CA VAL A 48 -13.78 2.62 12.02
C VAL A 48 -12.45 2.40 12.75
N ILE A 49 -11.75 1.32 12.39
CA ILE A 49 -10.37 1.10 12.79
C ILE A 49 -9.46 1.88 11.85
N VAL A 50 -8.53 2.64 12.42
CA VAL A 50 -7.53 3.41 11.68
C VAL A 50 -6.15 3.00 12.17
N ASP A 51 -5.35 2.48 11.25
CA ASP A 51 -3.97 2.07 11.51
C ASP A 51 -3.01 3.15 10.98
N PHE A 52 -2.30 3.81 11.88
CA PHE A 52 -1.23 4.74 11.53
C PHE A 52 0.07 3.95 11.35
N LEU A 53 0.51 3.82 10.11
CA LEU A 53 1.71 3.13 9.71
C LEU A 53 2.87 4.13 9.68
N MET A 54 3.70 4.13 10.72
CA MET A 54 4.84 5.04 10.81
C MET A 54 5.96 4.55 9.92
N THR A 55 6.37 5.39 8.99
CA THR A 55 7.34 5.06 7.95
C THR A 55 8.62 5.88 8.09
N ALA A 56 9.73 5.33 7.63
CA ALA A 56 11.01 5.99 7.54
C ALA A 56 11.29 6.49 6.10
N THR A 57 12.51 6.91 5.86
CA THR A 57 13.02 7.27 4.53
C THR A 57 13.16 6.05 3.62
N GLY A 58 13.28 6.28 2.32
CA GLY A 58 13.41 5.24 1.30
C GLY A 58 12.13 5.04 0.51
N TYR A 59 11.76 3.81 0.18
CA TYR A 59 10.58 3.52 -0.64
C TYR A 59 9.27 4.05 -0.01
N GLU A 60 9.14 3.99 1.30
CA GLU A 60 7.96 4.49 2.01
C GLU A 60 7.81 6.02 1.89
N GLU A 61 8.91 6.77 1.86
CA GLU A 61 8.91 8.21 1.57
C GLU A 61 8.49 8.47 0.12
N GLN A 62 8.94 7.63 -0.81
CA GLN A 62 8.55 7.70 -2.22
C GLN A 62 7.03 7.55 -2.38
N ILE A 63 6.38 6.58 -1.73
CA ILE A 63 4.93 6.38 -1.74
C ILE A 63 4.20 7.65 -1.32
N ILE A 64 4.65 8.29 -0.24
CA ILE A 64 4.01 9.51 0.28
C ILE A 64 4.21 10.68 -0.69
N THR A 65 5.39 10.79 -1.28
CA THR A 65 5.73 11.87 -2.22
C THR A 65 4.96 11.74 -3.53
N CYS A 66 4.74 10.51 -4.00
CA CYS A 66 4.01 10.20 -5.24
C CYS A 66 2.50 10.03 -5.03
N ALA A 67 2.00 10.23 -3.80
CA ALA A 67 0.57 10.12 -3.51
C ALA A 67 -0.25 11.10 -4.36
N ILE A 68 -1.40 10.63 -4.81
CA ILE A 68 -2.31 11.37 -5.68
C ILE A 68 -3.39 12.03 -4.82
N ARG A 69 -3.65 13.30 -5.08
CA ARG A 69 -4.67 14.05 -4.38
C ARG A 69 -6.04 13.84 -5.00
N TYR A 70 -6.97 13.36 -4.20
CA TYR A 70 -8.39 13.22 -4.57
C TYR A 70 -9.26 14.21 -3.80
N ALA A 71 -10.19 14.85 -4.49
CA ALA A 71 -11.27 15.60 -3.88
C ALA A 71 -12.42 14.66 -3.57
N LEU A 72 -12.87 14.66 -2.32
CA LEU A 72 -14.01 13.88 -1.85
C LEU A 72 -14.95 14.85 -1.11
N ASP A 73 -15.98 15.30 -1.78
CA ASP A 73 -16.86 16.40 -1.32
C ASP A 73 -16.05 17.63 -0.89
N ASP A 74 -16.17 18.04 0.37
CA ASP A 74 -15.45 19.18 0.96
C ASP A 74 -14.05 18.81 1.48
N LEU A 75 -13.65 17.54 1.35
CA LEU A 75 -12.38 17.02 1.82
C LEU A 75 -11.40 16.81 0.67
N SER A 76 -10.14 16.82 1.02
CA SER A 76 -9.05 16.46 0.11
C SER A 76 -8.19 15.41 0.78
N ILE A 77 -8.07 14.26 0.15
CA ILE A 77 -7.29 13.13 0.65
C ILE A 77 -6.14 12.80 -0.29
N TRP A 78 -5.07 12.28 0.27
CA TRP A 78 -3.95 11.75 -0.49
C TRP A 78 -4.05 10.23 -0.51
N VAL A 79 -3.97 9.64 -1.68
CA VAL A 79 -4.08 8.19 -1.89
C VAL A 79 -2.82 7.72 -2.60
N CYS A 80 -2.27 6.58 -2.21
CA CYS A 80 -1.12 6.01 -2.91
C CYS A 80 -1.49 5.71 -4.37
N SER A 81 -0.50 5.73 -5.25
CA SER A 81 -0.69 5.35 -6.65
C SER A 81 -1.14 3.88 -6.77
N ALA A 82 -1.70 3.52 -7.91
CA ALA A 82 -2.05 2.13 -8.20
C ALA A 82 -0.80 1.25 -8.24
N GLU A 83 0.30 1.78 -8.76
CA GLU A 83 1.60 1.13 -8.80
C GLU A 83 2.11 0.83 -7.40
N ASP A 84 2.11 1.82 -6.52
CA ASP A 84 2.58 1.64 -5.14
C ASP A 84 1.69 0.68 -4.36
N LEU A 85 0.38 0.68 -4.61
CA LEU A 85 -0.53 -0.30 -4.02
C LEU A 85 -0.22 -1.72 -4.50
N ILE A 86 0.06 -1.91 -5.79
CA ILE A 86 0.49 -3.20 -6.36
C ILE A 86 1.78 -3.67 -5.68
N ILE A 87 2.79 -2.81 -5.57
CA ILE A 87 4.08 -3.14 -4.96
C ILE A 87 3.89 -3.57 -3.50
N GLN A 88 3.16 -2.80 -2.71
CA GLN A 88 2.91 -3.13 -1.30
C GLN A 88 2.17 -4.46 -1.13
N LYS A 89 1.17 -4.72 -1.97
CA LYS A 89 0.43 -5.99 -1.97
C LYS A 89 1.31 -7.17 -2.40
N ALA A 90 2.17 -6.98 -3.39
CA ALA A 90 3.11 -8.01 -3.83
C ALA A 90 4.12 -8.37 -2.74
N ILE A 91 4.63 -7.39 -1.98
CA ILE A 91 5.51 -7.61 -0.82
C ILE A 91 4.77 -8.35 0.30
N ALA A 92 3.50 -8.02 0.57
CA ALA A 92 2.69 -8.70 1.57
C ALA A 92 2.38 -10.16 1.18
N GLY A 93 2.24 -10.44 -0.13
CA GLY A 93 2.26 -11.77 -0.75
C GLY A 93 1.14 -12.73 -0.37
N ARG A 94 0.08 -12.27 0.33
CA ARG A 94 -1.06 -13.11 0.72
C ARG A 94 -1.91 -13.45 -0.51
N SER A 95 -2.60 -14.57 -0.50
CA SER A 95 -3.46 -14.98 -1.63
C SER A 95 -4.49 -13.91 -2.02
N LYS A 96 -5.04 -13.19 -1.05
CA LYS A 96 -5.96 -12.08 -1.29
C LYS A 96 -5.26 -10.91 -1.98
N ASP A 97 -4.01 -10.60 -1.60
CA ASP A 97 -3.26 -9.49 -2.19
C ASP A 97 -3.02 -9.72 -3.68
N TRP A 98 -2.73 -10.94 -4.09
CA TRP A 98 -2.57 -11.30 -5.52
C TRP A 98 -3.87 -11.19 -6.30
N GLN A 99 -5.03 -11.49 -5.70
CA GLN A 99 -6.34 -11.25 -6.32
C GLN A 99 -6.62 -9.75 -6.49
N ASP A 100 -6.28 -8.96 -5.48
CA ASP A 100 -6.44 -7.51 -5.55
C ASP A 100 -5.52 -6.91 -6.62
N ILE A 101 -4.26 -7.37 -6.73
CA ILE A 101 -3.33 -6.97 -7.80
C ILE A 101 -3.92 -7.28 -9.18
N GLU A 102 -4.46 -8.48 -9.37
CA GLU A 102 -5.10 -8.83 -10.65
C GLU A 102 -6.26 -7.87 -10.98
N GLY A 103 -7.11 -7.56 -10.00
CA GLY A 103 -8.19 -6.59 -10.17
C GLY A 103 -7.68 -5.20 -10.57
N ILE A 104 -6.63 -4.70 -9.92
CA ILE A 104 -6.03 -3.40 -10.26
C ILE A 104 -5.47 -3.41 -11.69
N VAL A 105 -4.75 -4.48 -12.06
CA VAL A 105 -4.19 -4.61 -13.40
C VAL A 105 -5.29 -4.70 -14.46
N VAL A 106 -6.40 -5.41 -14.21
CA VAL A 106 -7.54 -5.48 -15.14
C VAL A 106 -8.13 -4.08 -15.39
N GLU A 107 -8.33 -3.30 -14.35
CA GLU A 107 -8.97 -1.98 -14.43
C GLU A 107 -8.06 -0.89 -15.02
N GLN A 108 -6.75 -0.97 -14.77
CA GLN A 108 -5.84 0.15 -15.03
C GLN A 108 -4.64 -0.15 -15.91
N TYR A 109 -4.54 -1.35 -16.53
CA TYR A 109 -3.33 -1.79 -17.23
C TYR A 109 -2.79 -0.81 -18.28
N THR A 110 -3.65 -0.02 -18.92
CA THR A 110 -3.24 0.99 -19.92
C THR A 110 -2.65 2.26 -19.30
N GLN A 111 -2.82 2.47 -18.00
CA GLN A 111 -2.41 3.67 -17.28
C GLN A 111 -1.22 3.40 -16.34
N LEU A 112 -0.97 2.11 -16.01
CA LEU A 112 0.09 1.71 -15.12
C LEU A 112 1.48 1.95 -15.72
N ASP A 113 2.37 2.55 -14.93
CA ASP A 113 3.80 2.65 -15.25
C ASP A 113 4.49 1.31 -15.06
N GLN A 114 4.46 0.49 -16.12
CA GLN A 114 5.07 -0.84 -16.12
C GLN A 114 6.58 -0.83 -15.83
N PRO A 115 7.39 0.08 -16.39
CA PRO A 115 8.79 0.22 -16.02
C PRO A 115 9.01 0.47 -14.52
N TYR A 116 8.24 1.36 -13.92
CA TYR A 116 8.29 1.64 -12.48
C TYR A 116 7.98 0.38 -11.64
N LEU A 117 6.92 -0.33 -11.99
CA LEU A 117 6.54 -1.58 -11.32
C LEU A 117 7.62 -2.66 -11.43
N GLU A 118 8.17 -2.88 -12.62
CA GLU A 118 9.23 -3.86 -12.85
C GLU A 118 10.49 -3.53 -12.05
N ASP A 119 10.88 -2.25 -12.00
CA ASP A 119 12.07 -1.81 -11.28
C ASP A 119 11.93 -2.06 -9.78
N TRP A 120 10.86 -1.57 -9.16
CA TRP A 120 10.65 -1.75 -7.71
C TRP A 120 10.43 -3.21 -7.32
N LEU A 121 9.64 -3.97 -8.08
CA LEU A 121 9.41 -5.38 -7.79
C LEU A 121 10.69 -6.21 -7.94
N THR A 122 11.60 -5.84 -8.87
CA THR A 122 12.91 -6.47 -8.98
C THR A 122 13.75 -6.19 -7.73
N GLN A 123 13.84 -4.93 -7.31
CA GLN A 123 14.60 -4.54 -6.12
C GLN A 123 14.09 -5.25 -4.86
N PHE A 124 12.76 -5.35 -4.69
CA PHE A 124 12.18 -6.05 -3.54
C PHE A 124 12.34 -7.56 -3.62
N ALA A 125 12.23 -8.16 -4.81
CA ALA A 125 12.47 -9.59 -5.00
C ALA A 125 13.91 -9.97 -4.61
N GLU A 126 14.88 -9.13 -4.94
CA GLU A 126 16.29 -9.29 -4.56
C GLU A 126 16.50 -9.05 -3.06
N ALA A 127 16.03 -7.91 -2.54
CA ALA A 127 16.24 -7.54 -1.14
C ALA A 127 15.60 -8.51 -0.13
N LEU A 128 14.47 -9.11 -0.50
CA LEU A 128 13.74 -10.08 0.33
C LEU A 128 14.12 -11.54 0.02
N GLU A 129 15.00 -11.78 -0.95
CA GLU A 129 15.34 -13.12 -1.46
C GLU A 129 14.10 -13.92 -1.91
N GLN A 130 13.11 -13.23 -2.49
CA GLN A 130 11.82 -13.78 -2.93
C GLN A 130 11.58 -13.55 -4.43
N PRO A 131 12.22 -14.29 -5.32
CA PRO A 131 12.09 -14.09 -6.77
C PRO A 131 10.65 -14.32 -7.29
N ASP A 132 9.83 -15.01 -6.53
CA ASP A 132 8.44 -15.29 -6.89
C ASP A 132 7.56 -14.03 -6.91
N ILE A 133 7.91 -12.98 -6.18
CA ILE A 133 7.19 -11.71 -6.18
C ILE A 133 7.08 -11.17 -7.61
N LEU A 134 8.22 -11.00 -8.28
CA LEU A 134 8.28 -10.49 -9.64
C LEU A 134 7.65 -11.46 -10.66
N ASN A 135 7.89 -12.76 -10.49
CA ASN A 135 7.37 -13.78 -11.39
C ASN A 135 5.84 -13.84 -11.37
N GLN A 136 5.21 -13.79 -10.19
CA GLN A 136 3.76 -13.78 -10.05
C GLN A 136 3.13 -12.53 -10.67
N TYR A 137 3.72 -11.36 -10.41
CA TYR A 137 3.26 -10.12 -11.04
C TYR A 137 3.30 -10.22 -12.58
N ARG A 138 4.42 -10.68 -13.15
CA ARG A 138 4.58 -10.85 -14.61
C ARG A 138 3.56 -11.83 -15.21
N GLN A 139 3.21 -12.88 -14.48
CA GLN A 139 2.18 -13.82 -14.91
C GLN A 139 0.79 -13.17 -14.97
N ILE A 140 0.43 -12.37 -13.95
CA ILE A 140 -0.81 -11.60 -13.94
C ILE A 140 -0.84 -10.62 -15.11
N TRP A 141 0.21 -9.81 -15.26
CA TRP A 141 0.33 -8.85 -16.34
C TRP A 141 0.15 -9.47 -17.71
N LYS A 142 0.87 -10.56 -17.97
CA LYS A 142 0.78 -11.29 -19.24
C LYS A 142 -0.63 -11.83 -19.49
N ARG A 143 -1.27 -12.42 -18.48
CA ARG A 143 -2.63 -12.98 -18.60
C ARG A 143 -3.64 -11.90 -18.95
N VAL A 144 -3.62 -10.78 -18.24
CA VAL A 144 -4.56 -9.67 -18.44
C VAL A 144 -4.35 -9.00 -19.80
N THR A 145 -3.11 -8.74 -20.20
CA THR A 145 -2.83 -8.08 -21.48
C THR A 145 -3.14 -8.95 -22.69
N ILE A 146 -2.99 -10.27 -22.60
CA ILE A 146 -3.42 -11.20 -23.66
C ILE A 146 -4.95 -11.24 -23.76
N ALA A 147 -5.65 -11.34 -22.62
CA ALA A 147 -7.11 -11.38 -22.60
C ALA A 147 -7.71 -10.12 -23.23
N ASN A 148 -7.18 -8.94 -22.88
CA ASN A 148 -7.68 -7.67 -23.41
C ASN A 148 -7.37 -7.45 -24.91
N ARG A 149 -6.29 -8.05 -25.45
CA ARG A 149 -6.00 -8.02 -26.90
C ARG A 149 -6.95 -8.90 -27.71
N SER A 150 -7.63 -9.84 -27.08
CA SER A 150 -8.50 -10.81 -27.73
C SER A 150 -9.98 -10.37 -27.77
N LEU A 151 -10.32 -9.24 -27.18
CA LEU A 151 -11.67 -8.66 -27.25
C LEU A 151 -11.76 -7.83 -28.53
N PRO A 152 -12.67 -8.13 -29.45
CA PRO A 152 -12.93 -7.27 -30.61
C PRO A 152 -13.55 -5.95 -30.14
N GLU A 153 -13.15 -4.85 -30.79
CA GLU A 153 -13.78 -3.54 -30.64
C GLU A 153 -15.28 -3.56 -30.97
#